data_c82f3e45f4ec1163ead258d67cdfc423
#
_entry.id   c82f3e45f4ec1163ead258d67cdfc423
#
_cell.length_a   1.000
_cell.length_b   1.000
_cell.length_c   1.000
_cell.angle_alpha   90.00
_cell.angle_beta   90.00
_cell.angle_gamma   90.00
#
_symmetry.space_group_name_H-M   'P 1'
#
loop_
_entity.id
_entity.type
_entity.pdbx_description
1 polymer ?
#
loop_
_entity_poly.entity_id
_entity_poly.type
_entity_poly.pdbx_seq_one_letter_code
_entity_poly.pdbx_strand_id
1 'polypeptide(L)'
;MRREFDGYWIWLFSEDKPAYEITGKYLFFCEDKDKLIEIARNEIENHEFHEAKVNENLLEGQTEHVLCLYYKDDSRKHELADRNKEEYGVKYRFWKDDQATLKGQYSKEFLNKLSKSDRGHFTKDKLAKTKTKKKT
;
A
#
# COMPACT_ATOMS: atom_id res chain seq x y z
N MET A 1 16.19 1.31 10.11
CA MET A 1 14.79 1.14 9.69
C MET A 1 14.09 0.15 10.62
N ARG A 2 12.90 0.49 11.08
CA ARG A 2 12.14 -0.34 12.00
C ARG A 2 11.12 -1.18 11.23
N ARG A 3 10.97 -2.45 11.62
CA ARG A 3 9.99 -3.37 11.04
C ARG A 3 9.08 -3.86 12.16
N GLU A 4 7.77 -3.83 11.92
CA GLU A 4 6.76 -4.28 12.88
C GLU A 4 5.72 -5.15 12.19
N PHE A 5 5.13 -6.08 12.92
CA PHE A 5 4.07 -6.94 12.41
C PHE A 5 2.86 -6.81 13.32
N ASP A 6 1.69 -6.52 12.76
CA ASP A 6 0.47 -6.30 13.53
C ASP A 6 -0.52 -7.47 13.48
N GLY A 7 -0.09 -8.61 12.90
CA GLY A 7 -0.93 -9.77 12.70
C GLY A 7 -1.47 -9.90 11.29
N TYR A 8 -1.39 -8.85 10.51
CA TYR A 8 -1.81 -8.83 9.11
C TYR A 8 -0.80 -8.11 8.21
N TRP A 9 -0.34 -6.94 8.65
CA TRP A 9 0.58 -6.10 7.88
C TRP A 9 1.99 -6.15 8.43
N ILE A 10 2.96 -6.23 7.52
CA ILE A 10 4.37 -6.01 7.83
C ILE A 10 4.61 -4.52 7.58
N TRP A 11 4.90 -3.78 8.63
CA TRP A 11 5.16 -2.35 8.57
C TRP A 11 6.66 -2.09 8.50
N LEU A 12 7.04 -1.10 7.69
CA LEU A 12 8.42 -0.65 7.57
C LEU A 12 8.43 0.86 7.79
N PHE A 13 9.28 1.31 8.70
CA PHE A 13 9.38 2.72 9.06
C PHE A 13 10.82 3.18 8.98
N SER A 14 11.05 4.42 8.49
CA SER A 14 12.35 5.04 8.59
C SER A 14 12.61 5.39 10.06
N GLU A 15 13.87 5.69 10.39
CA GLU A 15 14.22 6.14 11.73
C GLU A 15 13.74 7.56 12.00
N ASP A 16 13.63 8.36 10.95
CA ASP A 16 13.19 9.74 11.04
C ASP A 16 11.70 9.85 10.74
N LYS A 17 11.05 10.83 11.37
CA LYS A 17 9.67 11.15 11.04
C LYS A 17 9.63 11.94 9.73
N PRO A 18 8.60 11.76 8.90
CA PRO A 18 8.48 12.56 7.68
C PRO A 18 8.29 14.05 8.02
N ALA A 19 8.90 14.90 7.19
CA ALA A 19 8.75 16.34 7.30
C ALA A 19 7.46 16.84 6.63
N TYR A 20 6.61 15.93 6.19
CA TYR A 20 5.37 16.22 5.50
C TYR A 20 4.23 15.41 6.12
N GLU A 21 3.01 15.87 5.90
CA GLU A 21 1.83 15.14 6.33
C GLU A 21 1.51 14.05 5.29
N ILE A 22 1.31 12.82 5.78
CA ILE A 22 0.91 11.71 4.90
C ILE A 22 -0.57 11.86 4.59
N THR A 23 -0.91 11.90 3.31
CA THR A 23 -2.29 12.06 2.84
C THR A 23 -2.78 10.89 2.03
N GLY A 24 -1.90 9.96 1.66
CA GLY A 24 -2.26 8.82 0.85
C GLY A 24 -1.10 7.88 0.64
N LYS A 25 -1.24 7.02 -0.35
CA LYS A 25 -0.25 5.97 -0.59
C LYS A 25 -0.21 5.56 -2.05
N TYR A 26 0.98 5.16 -2.47
CA TYR A 26 1.19 4.50 -3.76
C TYR A 26 1.01 3.01 -3.57
N LEU A 27 0.31 2.35 -4.48
CA LEU A 27 0.01 0.93 -4.40
C LEU A 27 0.74 0.16 -5.50
N PHE A 28 1.46 -0.88 -5.08
CA PHE A 28 2.12 -1.83 -5.96
C PHE A 28 1.59 -3.22 -5.63
N PHE A 29 1.39 -4.05 -6.64
CA PHE A 29 0.91 -5.42 -6.46
C PHE A 29 1.89 -6.40 -7.09
N CYS A 30 2.15 -7.50 -6.41
CA CYS A 30 3.09 -8.51 -6.89
C CYS A 30 2.82 -9.84 -6.19
N GLU A 31 2.99 -10.94 -6.90
CA GLU A 31 2.85 -12.27 -6.30
C GLU A 31 3.96 -12.54 -5.28
N ASP A 32 5.13 -11.94 -5.49
CA ASP A 32 6.29 -12.12 -4.63
C ASP A 32 6.33 -11.05 -3.53
N LYS A 33 5.95 -11.44 -2.32
CA LYS A 33 5.94 -10.57 -1.15
C LYS A 33 7.32 -9.99 -0.86
N ASP A 34 8.37 -10.80 -0.96
CA ASP A 34 9.72 -10.36 -0.64
C ASP A 34 10.19 -9.27 -1.59
N LYS A 35 9.77 -9.33 -2.83
CA LYS A 35 10.08 -8.29 -3.82
C LYS A 35 9.44 -6.96 -3.42
N LEU A 36 8.21 -6.97 -2.93
CA LEU A 36 7.54 -5.78 -2.44
C LEU A 36 8.23 -5.21 -1.19
N ILE A 37 8.71 -6.07 -0.30
CA ILE A 37 9.46 -5.65 0.87
C ILE A 37 10.77 -4.99 0.47
N GLU A 38 11.46 -5.52 -0.54
CA GLU A 38 12.69 -4.91 -1.05
C GLU A 38 12.43 -3.54 -1.68
N ILE A 39 11.34 -3.40 -2.41
CA ILE A 39 10.92 -2.10 -2.97
C ILE A 39 10.70 -1.10 -1.83
N ALA A 40 9.94 -1.49 -0.81
CA ALA A 40 9.67 -0.62 0.34
C ALA A 40 10.95 -0.19 1.03
N ARG A 41 11.85 -1.15 1.26
CA ARG A 41 13.14 -0.88 1.89
C ARG A 41 13.96 0.11 1.09
N ASN A 42 14.09 -0.11 -0.21
CA ASN A 42 14.85 0.77 -1.09
C ASN A 42 14.28 2.18 -1.12
N GLU A 43 12.97 2.31 -1.20
CA GLU A 43 12.33 3.63 -1.22
C GLU A 43 12.54 4.37 0.11
N ILE A 44 12.46 3.66 1.22
CA ILE A 44 12.67 4.26 2.54
C ILE A 44 14.13 4.63 2.76
N GLU A 45 15.06 3.75 2.41
CA GLU A 45 16.47 3.98 2.67
C GLU A 45 17.12 4.97 1.70
N ASN A 46 16.66 5.05 0.47
CA ASN A 46 17.35 5.80 -0.58
C ASN A 46 16.53 6.91 -1.24
N HIS A 47 15.23 6.98 -1.01
CA HIS A 47 14.36 7.88 -1.79
C HIS A 47 13.38 8.70 -0.94
N GLU A 48 13.70 8.87 0.35
CA GLU A 48 12.98 9.78 1.24
C GLU A 48 11.52 9.40 1.52
N PHE A 49 11.20 8.12 1.43
CA PHE A 49 9.95 7.62 1.98
C PHE A 49 10.18 7.22 3.43
N HIS A 50 9.14 7.22 4.24
CA HIS A 50 9.27 7.01 5.69
C HIS A 50 8.38 5.91 6.24
N GLU A 51 7.39 5.47 5.48
CA GLU A 51 6.43 4.50 5.97
C GLU A 51 5.87 3.67 4.84
N ALA A 52 5.81 2.36 5.05
CA ALA A 52 5.24 1.42 4.09
C ALA A 52 4.65 0.23 4.81
N LYS A 53 3.75 -0.49 4.15
CA LYS A 53 3.27 -1.77 4.65
C LYS A 53 3.03 -2.75 3.51
N VAL A 54 3.25 -4.04 3.81
CA VAL A 54 3.01 -5.15 2.88
C VAL A 54 2.22 -6.21 3.65
N ASN A 55 1.20 -6.79 3.03
CA ASN A 55 0.44 -7.84 3.71
C ASN A 55 1.26 -9.13 3.78
N GLU A 56 1.23 -9.78 4.95
CA GLU A 56 1.98 -11.02 5.18
C GLU A 56 1.42 -12.18 4.37
N ASN A 57 0.11 -12.36 4.42
CA ASN A 57 -0.55 -13.50 3.79
C ASN A 57 -1.59 -13.04 2.77
N LEU A 58 -1.84 -13.89 1.78
CA LEU A 58 -2.92 -13.69 0.83
C LEU A 58 -4.23 -14.17 1.43
N LEU A 59 -5.30 -13.46 1.12
CA LEU A 59 -6.65 -13.87 1.47
C LEU A 59 -7.19 -14.76 0.38
N GLU A 60 -8.24 -15.50 0.69
CA GLU A 60 -8.88 -16.39 -0.28
C GLU A 60 -9.27 -15.60 -1.54
N GLY A 61 -8.90 -16.12 -2.69
CA GLY A 61 -9.18 -15.49 -3.98
C GLY A 61 -8.16 -14.44 -4.42
N GLN A 62 -7.21 -14.10 -3.58
CA GLN A 62 -6.15 -13.16 -3.93
C GLN A 62 -4.94 -13.91 -4.47
N THR A 63 -4.28 -13.31 -5.47
CA THR A 63 -3.05 -13.88 -6.07
C THR A 63 -1.85 -12.99 -5.87
N GLU A 64 -2.04 -11.75 -5.45
CA GLU A 64 -0.96 -10.79 -5.29
C GLU A 64 -0.97 -10.16 -3.91
N HIS A 65 0.24 -9.93 -3.40
CA HIS A 65 0.45 -9.09 -2.22
C HIS A 65 0.38 -7.63 -2.63
N VAL A 66 0.13 -6.75 -1.67
CA VAL A 66 0.10 -5.31 -1.91
C VAL A 66 1.12 -4.60 -1.04
N LEU A 67 1.82 -3.65 -1.67
CA LEU A 67 2.66 -2.69 -0.98
C LEU A 67 1.92 -1.35 -0.96
N CYS A 68 1.78 -0.79 0.23
CA CYS A 68 1.29 0.57 0.41
C CYS A 68 2.48 1.43 0.82
N LEU A 69 2.88 2.36 -0.05
CA LEU A 69 4.01 3.26 0.19
C LEU A 69 3.44 4.64 0.43
N TYR A 70 3.51 5.12 1.67
CA TYR A 70 2.84 6.34 2.11
C TYR A 70 3.57 7.61 1.72
N TYR A 71 2.83 8.62 1.28
CA TYR A 71 3.41 9.89 0.89
C TYR A 71 2.41 11.04 1.02
N LYS A 72 2.85 12.26 0.72
CA LYS A 72 2.04 13.49 0.85
C LYS A 72 1.14 13.76 -0.37
N ASP A 73 1.50 13.24 -1.54
CA ASP A 73 0.73 13.45 -2.79
C ASP A 73 1.19 12.44 -3.85
N ASP A 74 0.58 12.49 -5.03
CA ASP A 74 0.90 11.57 -6.11
C ASP A 74 1.97 12.09 -7.08
N SER A 75 2.70 13.13 -6.70
CA SER A 75 3.68 13.80 -7.57
C SER A 75 4.83 12.92 -8.02
N ARG A 76 5.13 11.86 -7.27
CA ARG A 76 6.26 10.96 -7.58
C ARG A 76 5.86 9.70 -8.32
N LYS A 77 4.64 9.61 -8.83
CA LYS A 77 4.12 8.39 -9.45
C LYS A 77 4.94 7.91 -10.65
N HIS A 78 5.38 8.83 -11.50
CA HIS A 78 6.16 8.46 -12.70
C HIS A 78 7.54 7.96 -12.33
N GLU A 79 8.19 8.66 -11.41
CA GLU A 79 9.50 8.27 -10.90
C GLU A 79 9.45 6.88 -10.26
N LEU A 80 8.45 6.64 -9.42
CA LEU A 80 8.26 5.35 -8.74
C LEU A 80 7.95 4.23 -9.73
N ALA A 81 7.09 4.51 -10.70
CA ALA A 81 6.69 3.54 -11.72
C ALA A 81 7.91 3.10 -12.52
N ASP A 82 8.68 4.07 -13.02
CA ASP A 82 9.85 3.79 -13.87
C ASP A 82 10.94 3.05 -13.08
N ARG A 83 11.27 3.52 -11.89
CA ARG A 83 12.34 2.94 -11.08
C ARG A 83 12.03 1.49 -10.70
N ASN A 84 10.84 1.21 -10.24
CA ASN A 84 10.51 -0.12 -9.73
C ASN A 84 10.19 -1.11 -10.84
N LYS A 85 9.74 -0.62 -11.99
CA LYS A 85 9.61 -1.48 -13.16
C LYS A 85 10.98 -1.90 -13.67
N GLU A 86 11.92 -0.96 -13.74
CA GLU A 86 13.27 -1.22 -14.21
C GLU A 86 14.06 -2.13 -13.27
N GLU A 87 14.03 -1.82 -11.95
CA GLU A 87 14.83 -2.55 -10.98
C GLU A 87 14.23 -3.90 -10.56
N TYR A 88 12.92 -3.98 -10.46
CA TYR A 88 12.24 -5.15 -9.89
C TYR A 88 11.21 -5.79 -10.82
N GLY A 89 10.92 -5.17 -11.95
CA GLY A 89 9.88 -5.67 -12.85
C GLY A 89 8.46 -5.56 -12.28
N VAL A 90 8.26 -4.71 -11.29
CA VAL A 90 6.98 -4.54 -10.62
C VAL A 90 6.35 -3.23 -11.04
N LYS A 91 5.09 -3.27 -11.45
CA LYS A 91 4.37 -2.08 -11.88
C LYS A 91 3.73 -1.36 -10.72
N TYR A 92 3.89 -0.03 -10.69
CA TYR A 92 3.04 0.82 -9.90
C TYR A 92 1.61 0.72 -10.46
N ARG A 93 0.63 0.58 -9.56
CA ARG A 93 -0.74 0.40 -10.01
C ARG A 93 -1.57 1.68 -9.90
N PHE A 94 -1.63 2.30 -8.74
CA PHE A 94 -2.34 3.57 -8.57
C PHE A 94 -2.05 4.21 -7.21
N TRP A 95 -2.44 5.48 -7.11
CA TRP A 95 -2.40 6.26 -5.88
C TRP A 95 -3.77 6.20 -5.21
N LYS A 96 -3.80 6.04 -3.89
CA LYS A 96 -5.03 6.07 -3.12
C LYS A 96 -4.95 7.14 -2.05
N ASP A 97 -5.79 8.16 -2.19
CA ASP A 97 -5.89 9.26 -1.24
C ASP A 97 -6.68 8.83 -0.02
N ASP A 98 -6.22 9.18 1.18
CA ASP A 98 -6.90 8.82 2.42
C ASP A 98 -8.27 9.51 2.55
N GLN A 99 -8.39 10.74 2.05
CA GLN A 99 -9.66 11.44 2.03
C GLN A 99 -10.67 10.75 1.12
N ALA A 100 -10.23 10.31 -0.04
CA ALA A 100 -11.08 9.55 -0.95
C ALA A 100 -11.55 8.24 -0.30
N THR A 101 -10.69 7.61 0.48
CA THR A 101 -11.04 6.40 1.23
C THR A 101 -12.17 6.69 2.21
N LEU A 102 -12.03 7.77 2.98
CA LEU A 102 -13.05 8.17 3.95
C LEU A 102 -14.36 8.59 3.31
N LYS A 103 -14.31 9.14 2.09
CA LYS A 103 -15.48 9.61 1.36
C LYS A 103 -16.13 8.56 0.47
N GLY A 104 -15.72 7.31 0.58
CA GLY A 104 -16.34 6.21 -0.16
C GLY A 104 -15.59 5.73 -1.37
N GLN A 105 -14.26 5.78 -1.34
CA GLN A 105 -13.44 5.17 -2.39
C GLN A 105 -13.67 3.66 -2.48
N TYR A 106 -14.31 3.09 -1.46
CA TYR A 106 -14.74 1.69 -1.46
C TYR A 106 -16.16 1.52 -1.99
N SER A 107 -16.71 2.54 -2.64
CA SER A 107 -18.04 2.45 -3.25
C SER A 107 -18.07 1.34 -4.31
N LYS A 108 -19.30 0.90 -4.62
CA LYS A 108 -19.50 -0.12 -5.63
C LYS A 108 -18.89 0.28 -6.97
N GLU A 109 -19.04 1.54 -7.36
CA GLU A 109 -18.47 2.05 -8.61
C GLU A 109 -16.96 1.93 -8.64
N PHE A 110 -16.30 2.36 -7.57
CA PHE A 110 -14.85 2.27 -7.47
C PHE A 110 -14.39 0.83 -7.53
N LEU A 111 -15.02 -0.05 -6.74
CA LEU A 111 -14.65 -1.46 -6.69
C LEU A 111 -14.85 -2.15 -8.03
N ASN A 112 -15.86 -1.78 -8.80
CA ASN A 112 -16.10 -2.34 -10.12
C ASN A 112 -15.02 -2.00 -11.14
N LYS A 113 -14.26 -0.94 -10.90
CA LYS A 113 -13.16 -0.52 -11.78
C LYS A 113 -11.85 -1.24 -11.47
N LEU A 114 -11.80 -1.98 -10.37
CA LEU A 114 -10.60 -2.69 -9.93
C LEU A 114 -10.65 -4.14 -10.39
N SER A 115 -9.46 -4.77 -10.47
CA SER A 115 -9.38 -6.20 -10.67
C SER A 115 -9.97 -6.90 -9.44
N LYS A 116 -10.31 -8.18 -9.58
CA LYS A 116 -10.83 -8.96 -8.46
C LYS A 116 -9.86 -8.96 -7.27
N SER A 117 -8.56 -9.06 -7.55
CA SER A 117 -7.53 -9.04 -6.52
C SER A 117 -7.49 -7.69 -5.80
N ASP A 118 -7.53 -6.61 -6.56
CA ASP A 118 -7.51 -5.25 -6.00
C ASP A 118 -8.74 -5.01 -5.12
N ARG A 119 -9.91 -5.45 -5.57
CA ARG A 119 -11.14 -5.35 -4.79
C ARG A 119 -11.04 -6.10 -3.47
N GLY A 120 -10.42 -7.29 -3.51
CA GLY A 120 -10.22 -8.08 -2.30
C GLY A 120 -9.41 -7.34 -1.27
N HIS A 121 -8.32 -6.71 -1.66
CA HIS A 121 -7.48 -5.93 -0.76
C HIS A 121 -8.25 -4.78 -0.12
N PHE A 122 -8.92 -3.97 -0.92
CA PHE A 122 -9.65 -2.81 -0.40
C PHE A 122 -10.82 -3.22 0.48
N THR A 123 -11.58 -4.20 0.05
CA THR A 123 -12.73 -4.67 0.81
C THR A 123 -12.31 -5.22 2.17
N LYS A 124 -11.23 -5.99 2.21
CA LYS A 124 -10.73 -6.57 3.45
C LYS A 124 -10.18 -5.52 4.39
N ASP A 125 -9.44 -4.55 3.86
CA ASP A 125 -8.92 -3.45 4.67
C ASP A 125 -10.06 -2.65 5.30
N LYS A 126 -11.08 -2.34 4.52
CA LYS A 126 -12.28 -1.66 5.01
C LYS A 126 -13.01 -2.48 6.08
N LEU A 127 -13.16 -3.78 5.86
CA LEU A 127 -13.82 -4.66 6.83
C LEU A 127 -13.05 -4.73 8.14
N ALA A 128 -11.72 -4.79 8.10
CA ALA A 128 -10.91 -4.78 9.29
C ALA A 128 -11.15 -3.51 10.12
N LYS A 129 -11.16 -2.35 9.48
CA LYS A 129 -11.44 -1.07 10.14
C LYS A 129 -12.86 -1.01 10.67
N THR A 130 -13.82 -1.51 9.90
CA THR A 130 -15.22 -1.53 10.26
C THR A 130 -15.48 -2.44 11.46
N LYS A 131 -14.85 -3.60 11.52
CA LYS A 131 -14.97 -4.51 12.65
C LYS A 131 -14.53 -3.84 13.95
N THR A 132 -13.43 -3.10 13.90
CA THR A 132 -12.94 -2.37 15.06
C THR A 132 -13.98 -1.37 15.54
N LYS A 133 -14.65 -0.68 14.62
CA LYS A 133 -15.68 0.30 14.96
C LYS A 133 -17.01 -0.31 15.36
N LYS A 134 -17.43 -1.38 14.70
CA LYS A 134 -18.74 -2.00 14.93
C LYS A 134 -18.84 -2.78 16.22
N LYS A 135 -17.73 -3.23 16.72
CA LYS A 135 -17.68 -3.94 17.98
C LYS A 135 -17.78 -3.01 19.17
N THR A 136 -17.77 -1.74 18.89
CA THR A 136 -17.96 -0.72 19.89
C THR A 136 -19.42 -0.28 19.98
#